data_871c0a44afa2135337ad1de0b416d112
#
_entry.id   871c0a44afa2135337ad1de0b416d112
#
_cell.length_a   1.000
_cell.length_b   1.000
_cell.length_c   1.000
_cell.angle_alpha   90.00
_cell.angle_beta   90.00
_cell.angle_gamma   90.00
#
_symmetry.space_group_name_H-M   'P 1'
#
loop_
_entity.id
_entity.type
_entity.pdbx_description
1 polymer ?
#
loop_
_entity_poly.entity_id
_entity_poly.type
_entity_poly.pdbx_seq_one_letter_code
_entity_poly.pdbx_strand_id
1 'polypeptide(L)'
;VRHELEYVTVVLVDPRRPSLVPVEAIELLTGDVQYTEEMPIKVPWSLPSARPSYDGEDAAVLLSSDADHPSVVARIAAGERVIAAPEPQAGARLVDAVAMMDKLRTAGPWESQQTHDSLRRYLLEETYELFDAVHGGDLAGLRGELGDVLLQVLFHARIAEDAPENS
;
A
#
# COMPACT_ATOMS: atom_id res chain seq x y z
N VAL A 1 31.04 -25.13 -18.12
CA VAL A 1 31.22 -23.68 -17.99
C VAL A 1 29.82 -23.10 -17.86
N ARG A 2 29.34 -22.87 -16.62
CA ARG A 2 28.13 -22.09 -16.37
C ARG A 2 28.52 -20.63 -16.64
N HIS A 3 27.94 -20.03 -17.65
CA HIS A 3 27.88 -18.58 -17.74
C HIS A 3 26.99 -18.12 -16.58
N GLU A 4 27.58 -17.65 -15.51
CA GLU A 4 26.93 -16.73 -14.56
C GLU A 4 26.69 -15.43 -15.34
N LEU A 5 25.54 -15.36 -15.98
CA LEU A 5 25.00 -14.08 -16.35
C LEU A 5 24.57 -13.45 -15.02
N GLU A 6 25.38 -12.55 -14.47
CA GLU A 6 24.95 -11.58 -13.47
C GLU A 6 23.77 -10.81 -14.05
N TYR A 7 22.56 -11.27 -13.75
CA TYR A 7 21.35 -10.57 -14.16
C TYR A 7 21.19 -9.37 -13.24
N VAL A 8 21.73 -8.25 -13.69
CA VAL A 8 21.44 -6.96 -13.07
C VAL A 8 19.95 -6.72 -13.20
N THR A 9 19.29 -6.57 -12.06
CA THR A 9 17.81 -6.62 -12.02
C THR A 9 17.28 -5.59 -11.04
N VAL A 10 16.27 -4.86 -11.49
CA VAL A 10 15.45 -4.01 -10.61
C VAL A 10 14.24 -4.81 -10.15
N VAL A 11 14.03 -4.90 -8.84
CA VAL A 11 12.84 -5.50 -8.22
C VAL A 11 11.96 -4.38 -7.67
N LEU A 12 10.78 -4.21 -8.26
CA LEU A 12 9.79 -3.24 -7.84
C LEU A 12 8.67 -3.91 -7.05
N VAL A 13 8.45 -3.45 -5.83
CA VAL A 13 7.35 -3.92 -4.97
C VAL A 13 6.25 -2.87 -4.86
N ASP A 14 5.04 -3.30 -4.53
CA ASP A 14 3.93 -2.37 -4.28
C ASP A 14 4.24 -1.53 -3.01
N PRO A 15 4.28 -0.19 -3.09
CA PRO A 15 4.58 0.68 -1.95
C PRO A 15 3.60 0.50 -0.77
N ARG A 16 2.39 0.04 -1.04
CA ARG A 16 1.39 -0.26 0.02
C ARG A 16 1.61 -1.60 0.68
N ARG A 17 2.31 -2.52 0.01
CA ARG A 17 2.58 -3.89 0.46
C ARG A 17 4.02 -4.30 0.18
N PRO A 18 5.00 -3.53 0.68
CA PRO A 18 6.41 -3.70 0.32
C PRO A 18 7.01 -5.03 0.80
N SER A 19 6.32 -5.74 1.69
CA SER A 19 6.73 -7.08 2.14
C SER A 19 6.32 -8.20 1.19
N LEU A 20 5.48 -7.90 0.17
CA LEU A 20 5.07 -8.88 -0.83
C LEU A 20 5.99 -8.78 -2.04
N VAL A 21 6.99 -9.64 -2.09
CA VAL A 21 7.94 -9.70 -3.21
C VAL A 21 7.43 -10.65 -4.29
N PRO A 22 7.68 -10.36 -5.58
CA PRO A 22 7.41 -11.30 -6.66
C PRO A 22 8.17 -12.61 -6.45
N VAL A 23 7.53 -13.73 -6.73
CA VAL A 23 8.13 -15.08 -6.57
C VAL A 23 9.43 -15.21 -7.38
N GLU A 24 9.47 -14.60 -8.57
CA GLU A 24 10.63 -14.60 -9.46
C GLU A 24 11.84 -13.85 -8.90
N ALA A 25 11.62 -12.99 -7.90
CA ALA A 25 12.68 -12.22 -7.26
C ALA A 25 13.29 -12.93 -6.05
N ILE A 26 12.67 -13.97 -5.52
CA ILE A 26 13.08 -14.60 -4.23
C ILE A 26 14.54 -15.04 -4.26
N GLU A 27 14.97 -15.75 -5.31
CA GLU A 27 16.37 -16.22 -5.41
C GLU A 27 17.34 -15.05 -5.55
N LEU A 28 16.98 -14.00 -6.28
CA LEU A 28 17.81 -12.82 -6.49
C LEU A 28 18.01 -12.03 -5.20
N LEU A 29 17.01 -11.97 -4.33
CA LEU A 29 17.05 -11.28 -3.06
C LEU A 29 17.89 -11.99 -1.99
N THR A 30 18.43 -13.17 -2.28
CA THR A 30 19.40 -13.87 -1.41
C THR A 30 20.85 -13.46 -1.66
N GLY A 31 21.12 -12.75 -2.76
CA GLY A 31 22.45 -12.28 -3.17
C GLY A 31 22.78 -10.87 -2.67
N ASP A 32 23.60 -10.17 -3.46
CA ASP A 32 23.95 -8.78 -3.21
C ASP A 32 22.80 -7.86 -3.65
N VAL A 33 22.17 -7.22 -2.67
CA VAL A 33 20.99 -6.37 -2.86
C VAL A 33 21.24 -4.97 -2.33
N GLN A 34 20.96 -3.97 -3.14
CA GLN A 34 20.78 -2.61 -2.68
C GLN A 34 19.30 -2.28 -2.59
N TYR A 35 18.93 -1.38 -1.67
CA TYR A 35 17.56 -0.89 -1.53
C TYR A 35 17.52 0.63 -1.50
N THR A 36 16.44 1.19 -2.03
CA THR A 36 16.18 2.64 -2.01
C THR A 36 15.65 3.09 -0.65
N GLU A 37 15.88 4.36 -0.30
CA GLU A 37 15.64 4.90 1.04
C GLU A 37 14.18 4.92 1.50
N GLU A 38 13.23 4.89 0.57
CA GLU A 38 11.80 4.84 0.88
C GLU A 38 11.34 3.45 1.35
N MET A 39 12.16 2.41 1.16
CA MET A 39 11.82 1.05 1.59
C MET A 39 11.68 0.96 3.11
N PRO A 40 10.57 0.41 3.63
CA PRO A 40 10.46 0.17 5.08
C PRO A 40 11.58 -0.73 5.57
N ILE A 41 12.37 -0.25 6.53
CA ILE A 41 13.63 -0.85 6.98
C ILE A 41 13.51 -2.34 7.36
N LYS A 42 12.36 -2.77 7.87
CA LYS A 42 12.10 -4.16 8.20
C LYS A 42 12.18 -5.11 6.99
N VAL A 43 11.95 -4.60 5.77
CA VAL A 43 11.99 -5.40 4.54
C VAL A 43 13.44 -5.75 4.18
N PRO A 44 14.36 -4.78 3.95
CA PRO A 44 15.75 -5.10 3.69
C PRO A 44 16.43 -5.82 4.87
N TRP A 45 16.05 -5.57 6.12
CA TRP A 45 16.62 -6.27 7.28
C TRP A 45 16.21 -7.74 7.36
N SER A 46 15.17 -8.16 6.67
CA SER A 46 14.81 -9.59 6.56
C SER A 46 15.59 -10.32 5.46
N LEU A 47 16.37 -9.59 4.66
CA LEU A 47 17.21 -10.20 3.60
C LEU A 47 18.59 -10.60 4.16
N PRO A 48 19.21 -11.65 3.61
CA PRO A 48 20.52 -12.12 4.08
C PRO A 48 21.64 -11.09 3.94
N SER A 49 21.59 -10.29 2.87
CA SER A 49 22.56 -9.25 2.58
C SER A 49 21.88 -8.10 1.82
N ALA A 50 21.69 -6.98 2.50
CA ALA A 50 21.12 -5.80 1.85
C ALA A 50 21.76 -4.53 2.42
N ARG A 51 22.01 -3.55 1.54
CA ARG A 51 22.60 -2.25 1.89
C ARG A 51 21.89 -1.12 1.16
N PRO A 52 21.95 0.12 1.69
CA PRO A 52 21.34 1.27 1.02
C PRO A 52 21.93 1.51 -0.38
N SER A 53 21.12 2.03 -1.29
CA SER A 53 21.53 2.30 -2.68
C SER A 53 22.66 3.32 -2.84
N TYR A 54 22.88 4.16 -1.82
CA TYR A 54 23.99 5.12 -1.80
C TYR A 54 25.29 4.55 -1.19
N ASP A 55 25.29 3.29 -0.79
CA ASP A 55 26.45 2.65 -0.14
C ASP A 55 27.18 1.69 -1.10
N GLY A 56 28.38 2.06 -1.48
CA GLY A 56 29.27 1.27 -2.32
C GLY A 56 28.92 1.28 -3.81
N GLU A 57 29.45 0.29 -4.53
CA GLU A 57 29.16 0.07 -5.95
C GLU A 57 27.78 -0.55 -6.15
N ASP A 58 27.23 -0.39 -7.35
CA ASP A 58 25.91 -0.92 -7.70
C ASP A 58 25.85 -2.44 -7.50
N ALA A 59 24.89 -2.88 -6.71
CA ALA A 59 24.61 -4.30 -6.50
C ALA A 59 23.97 -4.94 -7.75
N ALA A 60 24.06 -6.25 -7.86
CA ALA A 60 23.37 -6.99 -8.93
C ALA A 60 21.85 -6.78 -8.88
N VAL A 61 21.26 -6.55 -7.71
CA VAL A 61 19.83 -6.35 -7.51
C VAL A 61 19.56 -5.02 -6.81
N LEU A 62 18.65 -4.22 -7.38
CA LEU A 62 18.08 -3.05 -6.74
C LEU A 62 16.63 -3.32 -6.35
N LEU A 63 16.32 -3.22 -5.07
CA LEU A 63 14.98 -3.35 -4.51
C LEU A 63 14.40 -1.97 -4.21
N SER A 64 13.22 -1.67 -4.77
CA SER A 64 12.55 -0.39 -4.57
C SER A 64 11.03 -0.54 -4.55
N SER A 65 10.35 0.40 -3.92
CA SER A 65 8.89 0.57 -4.02
C SER A 65 8.50 1.82 -4.81
N ASP A 66 9.49 2.56 -5.33
CA ASP A 66 9.29 3.77 -6.13
C ASP A 66 9.88 3.59 -7.54
N ALA A 67 9.00 3.45 -8.53
CA ALA A 67 9.40 3.33 -9.92
C ALA A 67 10.05 4.60 -10.50
N ASP A 68 9.79 5.76 -9.89
CA ASP A 68 10.32 7.05 -10.30
C ASP A 68 11.63 7.42 -9.58
N HIS A 69 12.10 6.58 -8.66
CA HIS A 69 13.36 6.82 -7.97
C HIS A 69 14.53 6.94 -8.97
N PRO A 70 15.43 7.93 -8.83
CA PRO A 70 16.50 8.17 -9.80
C PRO A 70 17.35 6.94 -10.12
N SER A 71 17.71 6.14 -9.13
CA SER A 71 18.48 4.90 -9.31
C SER A 71 17.69 3.84 -10.09
N VAL A 72 16.39 3.74 -9.88
CA VAL A 72 15.50 2.83 -10.61
C VAL A 72 15.42 3.25 -12.07
N VAL A 73 15.12 4.53 -12.31
CA VAL A 73 15.03 5.08 -13.67
C VAL A 73 16.34 4.90 -14.43
N ALA A 74 17.49 5.18 -13.81
CA ALA A 74 18.81 5.03 -14.43
C ALA A 74 19.07 3.57 -14.83
N ARG A 75 18.79 2.61 -13.97
CA ARG A 75 19.02 1.18 -14.23
C ARG A 75 18.07 0.63 -15.30
N ILE A 76 16.80 1.05 -15.29
CA ILE A 76 15.85 0.71 -16.36
C ILE A 76 16.30 1.30 -17.70
N ALA A 77 16.78 2.55 -17.72
CA ALA A 77 17.31 3.18 -18.92
C ALA A 77 18.58 2.48 -19.45
N ALA A 78 19.38 1.87 -18.58
CA ALA A 78 20.54 1.04 -18.95
C ALA A 78 20.13 -0.34 -19.51
N GLY A 79 18.85 -0.67 -19.54
CA GLY A 79 18.32 -1.92 -20.12
C GLY A 79 18.31 -3.10 -19.15
N GLU A 80 18.41 -2.84 -17.84
CA GLU A 80 18.34 -3.90 -16.84
C GLU A 80 16.96 -4.56 -16.80
N ARG A 81 16.94 -5.82 -16.40
CA ARG A 81 15.68 -6.56 -16.21
C ARG A 81 14.87 -5.93 -15.09
N VAL A 82 13.56 -5.84 -15.28
CA VAL A 82 12.62 -5.40 -14.23
C VAL A 82 11.73 -6.57 -13.85
N ILE A 83 11.67 -6.85 -12.54
CA ILE A 83 10.67 -7.74 -11.95
C ILE A 83 9.78 -6.86 -11.08
N ALA A 84 8.55 -6.64 -11.51
CA ALA A 84 7.61 -5.81 -10.79
C ALA A 84 6.54 -6.67 -10.11
N ALA A 85 6.07 -6.19 -8.94
CA ALA A 85 4.88 -6.73 -8.35
C ALA A 85 3.71 -6.65 -9.35
N PRO A 86 2.82 -7.63 -9.38
CA PRO A 86 1.67 -7.58 -10.29
C PRO A 86 0.82 -6.33 -10.00
N GLU A 87 0.23 -5.79 -11.06
CA GLU A 87 -0.70 -4.67 -10.94
C GLU A 87 -1.77 -4.98 -9.87
N PRO A 88 -2.12 -4.01 -9.02
CA PRO A 88 -3.15 -4.19 -8.01
C PRO A 88 -4.47 -4.62 -8.66
N GLN A 89 -5.05 -5.69 -8.16
CA GLN A 89 -6.35 -6.16 -8.65
C GLN A 89 -7.45 -5.09 -8.41
N ALA A 90 -8.47 -5.11 -9.27
CA ALA A 90 -9.66 -4.29 -9.07
C ALA A 90 -10.23 -4.52 -7.66
N GLY A 91 -10.53 -3.45 -6.95
CA GLY A 91 -11.01 -3.51 -5.57
C GLY A 91 -9.93 -3.58 -4.48
N ALA A 92 -8.64 -3.69 -4.83
CA ALA A 92 -7.56 -3.73 -3.82
C ALA A 92 -7.59 -2.52 -2.86
N ARG A 93 -7.94 -1.34 -3.34
CA ARG A 93 -8.09 -0.13 -2.51
C ARG A 93 -9.24 -0.23 -1.50
N LEU A 94 -10.31 -0.92 -1.84
CA LEU A 94 -11.41 -1.18 -0.91
C LEU A 94 -10.98 -2.15 0.19
N VAL A 95 -10.20 -3.17 -0.15
CA VAL A 95 -9.60 -4.08 0.84
C VAL A 95 -8.65 -3.31 1.78
N ASP A 96 -7.84 -2.39 1.24
CA ASP A 96 -6.97 -1.53 2.04
C ASP A 96 -7.78 -0.61 2.98
N ALA A 97 -8.92 -0.09 2.53
CA ALA A 97 -9.82 0.74 3.34
C ALA A 97 -10.46 -0.06 4.49
N VAL A 98 -10.89 -1.29 4.23
CA VAL A 98 -11.39 -2.22 5.27
C VAL A 98 -10.29 -2.48 6.33
N ALA A 99 -9.07 -2.80 5.90
CA ALA A 99 -7.95 -3.03 6.82
C ALA A 99 -7.56 -1.78 7.62
N MET A 100 -7.70 -0.59 7.02
CA MET A 100 -7.47 0.67 7.73
C MET A 100 -8.55 0.91 8.78
N MET A 101 -9.82 0.67 8.46
CA MET A 101 -10.93 0.79 9.40
C MET A 101 -10.75 -0.17 10.59
N ASP A 102 -10.30 -1.39 10.37
CA ASP A 102 -9.98 -2.34 11.45
C ASP A 102 -8.90 -1.79 12.40
N LYS A 103 -7.82 -1.21 11.86
CA LYS A 103 -6.78 -0.56 12.67
C LYS A 103 -7.32 0.64 13.47
N LEU A 104 -8.12 1.49 12.84
CA LEU A 104 -8.71 2.65 13.49
C LEU A 104 -9.64 2.20 14.63
N ARG A 105 -10.49 1.21 14.38
CA ARG A 105 -11.41 0.67 15.39
C ARG A 105 -10.69 0.04 16.57
N THR A 106 -9.57 -0.66 16.34
CA THR A 106 -8.84 -1.37 17.40
C THR A 106 -7.85 -0.49 18.15
N ALA A 107 -7.22 0.50 17.50
CA ALA A 107 -6.15 1.32 18.07
C ALA A 107 -6.48 2.80 18.21
N GLY A 108 -7.52 3.30 17.54
CA GLY A 108 -7.93 4.70 17.61
C GLY A 108 -8.65 5.01 18.91
N PRO A 109 -8.20 6.02 19.68
CA PRO A 109 -8.79 6.34 20.99
C PRO A 109 -10.24 6.85 20.90
N TRP A 110 -10.60 7.51 19.81
CA TRP A 110 -11.95 8.00 19.53
C TRP A 110 -12.78 6.93 18.81
N GLU A 111 -12.21 6.30 17.79
CA GLU A 111 -12.89 5.34 16.93
C GLU A 111 -13.30 4.07 17.70
N SER A 112 -12.50 3.62 18.64
CA SER A 112 -12.81 2.44 19.47
C SER A 112 -14.06 2.61 20.35
N GLN A 113 -14.44 3.86 20.66
CA GLN A 113 -15.56 4.18 21.53
C GLN A 113 -16.87 4.44 20.78
N GLN A 114 -16.81 4.53 19.43
CA GLN A 114 -18.01 4.86 18.66
C GLN A 114 -19.01 3.70 18.63
N THR A 115 -20.27 4.08 18.58
CA THR A 115 -21.43 3.18 18.44
C THR A 115 -22.22 3.56 17.20
N HIS A 116 -23.13 2.70 16.76
CA HIS A 116 -24.06 3.04 15.68
C HIS A 116 -24.82 4.34 15.97
N ASP A 117 -25.23 4.53 17.23
CA ASP A 117 -26.00 5.72 17.60
C ASP A 117 -25.15 7.00 17.61
N SER A 118 -23.91 6.94 18.13
CA SER A 118 -23.01 8.11 18.14
C SER A 118 -22.62 8.58 16.73
N LEU A 119 -22.59 7.66 15.75
CA LEU A 119 -22.25 7.96 14.37
C LEU A 119 -23.42 8.41 13.49
N ARG A 120 -24.67 8.27 13.96
CA ARG A 120 -25.86 8.62 13.16
C ARG A 120 -25.84 10.04 12.60
N ARG A 121 -25.38 10.99 13.40
CA ARG A 121 -25.32 12.40 12.98
C ARG A 121 -24.32 12.58 11.83
N TYR A 122 -23.18 11.94 11.88
CA TYR A 122 -22.14 12.01 10.82
C TYR A 122 -22.65 11.36 9.54
N LEU A 123 -23.24 10.18 9.62
CA LEU A 123 -23.82 9.52 8.45
C LEU A 123 -24.86 10.41 7.76
N LEU A 124 -25.69 11.12 8.53
CA LEU A 124 -26.66 12.05 7.96
C LEU A 124 -25.99 13.27 7.33
N GLU A 125 -24.99 13.87 7.99
CA GLU A 125 -24.22 15.01 7.52
C GLU A 125 -23.53 14.69 6.20
N GLU A 126 -22.71 13.65 6.15
CA GLU A 126 -21.99 13.21 4.94
C GLU A 126 -22.93 12.86 3.78
N THR A 127 -24.11 12.29 4.10
CA THR A 127 -25.10 11.99 3.07
C THR A 127 -25.70 13.27 2.46
N TYR A 128 -25.92 14.32 3.24
CA TYR A 128 -26.39 15.60 2.72
C TYR A 128 -25.31 16.33 1.92
N GLU A 129 -24.05 16.30 2.37
CA GLU A 129 -22.92 16.89 1.66
C GLU A 129 -22.71 16.19 0.31
N LEU A 130 -22.80 14.85 0.28
CA LEU A 130 -22.80 14.09 -0.98
C LEU A 130 -23.94 14.48 -1.89
N PHE A 131 -25.16 14.64 -1.35
CA PHE A 131 -26.32 15.05 -2.14
C PHE A 131 -26.11 16.44 -2.76
N ASP A 132 -25.57 17.40 -2.01
CA ASP A 132 -25.28 18.74 -2.47
C ASP A 132 -24.16 18.74 -3.53
N ALA A 133 -23.12 17.94 -3.36
CA ALA A 133 -22.04 17.78 -4.36
C ALA A 133 -22.57 17.20 -5.69
N VAL A 134 -23.46 16.22 -5.63
CA VAL A 134 -24.13 15.67 -6.84
C VAL A 134 -24.99 16.74 -7.50
N HIS A 135 -25.75 17.52 -6.73
CA HIS A 135 -26.62 18.56 -7.26
C HIS A 135 -25.81 19.73 -7.86
N GLY A 136 -24.71 20.10 -7.23
CA GLY A 136 -23.86 21.20 -7.66
C GLY A 136 -22.97 20.89 -8.87
N GLY A 137 -22.82 19.62 -9.25
CA GLY A 137 -21.98 19.19 -10.37
C GLY A 137 -20.48 19.35 -10.12
N ASP A 138 -20.06 19.51 -8.87
CA ASP A 138 -18.65 19.57 -8.47
C ASP A 138 -18.06 18.17 -8.39
N LEU A 139 -17.38 17.75 -9.47
CA LEU A 139 -16.74 16.43 -9.54
C LEU A 139 -15.60 16.23 -8.52
N ALA A 140 -14.90 17.30 -8.13
CA ALA A 140 -13.83 17.20 -7.15
C ALA A 140 -14.41 17.02 -5.74
N GLY A 141 -15.38 17.82 -5.36
CA GLY A 141 -16.15 17.67 -4.12
C GLY A 141 -16.86 16.32 -4.05
N LEU A 142 -17.56 15.93 -5.12
CA LEU A 142 -18.24 14.62 -5.20
C LEU A 142 -17.33 13.44 -4.84
N ARG A 143 -16.06 13.47 -5.29
CA ARG A 143 -15.10 12.43 -4.96
C ARG A 143 -14.78 12.38 -3.46
N GLY A 144 -14.68 13.53 -2.81
CA GLY A 144 -14.49 13.63 -1.36
C GLY A 144 -15.67 13.03 -0.61
N GLU A 145 -16.86 13.55 -0.89
CA GLU A 145 -18.10 13.15 -0.20
C GLU A 145 -18.44 11.65 -0.38
N LEU A 146 -18.14 11.08 -1.56
CA LEU A 146 -18.25 9.63 -1.76
C LEU A 146 -17.29 8.85 -0.84
N GLY A 147 -16.10 9.38 -0.59
CA GLY A 147 -15.14 8.81 0.35
C GLY A 147 -15.66 8.86 1.78
N ASP A 148 -16.24 9.97 2.19
CA ASP A 148 -16.74 10.21 3.55
C ASP A 148 -17.98 9.35 3.84
N VAL A 149 -18.92 9.23 2.90
CA VAL A 149 -20.04 8.27 3.02
C VAL A 149 -19.53 6.82 3.06
N LEU A 150 -18.55 6.46 2.23
CA LEU A 150 -17.95 5.12 2.28
C LEU A 150 -17.28 4.85 3.64
N LEU A 151 -16.61 5.85 4.22
CA LEU A 151 -16.02 5.74 5.55
C LEU A 151 -17.09 5.42 6.60
N GLN A 152 -18.25 6.06 6.56
CA GLN A 152 -19.37 5.76 7.45
C GLN A 152 -19.87 4.33 7.28
N VAL A 153 -19.98 3.86 6.04
CA VAL A 153 -20.39 2.47 5.75
C VAL A 153 -19.41 1.47 6.36
N LEU A 154 -18.10 1.68 6.13
CA LEU A 154 -17.06 0.80 6.67
C LEU A 154 -17.03 0.83 8.21
N PHE A 155 -17.24 1.99 8.80
CA PHE A 155 -17.27 2.15 10.26
C PHE A 155 -18.43 1.38 10.88
N HIS A 156 -19.63 1.56 10.34
CA HIS A 156 -20.80 0.81 10.79
C HIS A 156 -20.66 -0.69 10.59
N ALA A 157 -20.09 -1.12 9.45
CA ALA A 157 -19.82 -2.53 9.18
C ALA A 157 -18.86 -3.12 10.24
N ARG A 158 -17.77 -2.40 10.55
CA ARG A 158 -16.79 -2.86 11.53
C ARG A 158 -17.34 -2.89 12.96
N ILE A 159 -18.23 -1.94 13.34
CA ILE A 159 -18.93 -1.99 14.63
C ILE A 159 -19.84 -3.20 14.70
N ALA A 160 -20.53 -3.54 13.61
CA ALA A 160 -21.41 -4.70 13.57
C ALA A 160 -20.65 -6.03 13.76
N GLU A 161 -19.38 -6.11 13.34
CA GLU A 161 -18.53 -7.28 13.60
C GLU A 161 -18.17 -7.47 15.08
N ASP A 162 -18.17 -6.39 15.88
CA ASP A 162 -17.92 -6.46 17.32
C ASP A 162 -19.13 -6.99 18.09
N ALA A 163 -20.31 -7.07 17.48
CA ALA A 163 -21.51 -7.55 18.13
C ALA A 163 -21.44 -9.08 18.35
N PRO A 164 -21.79 -9.59 19.54
CA PRO A 164 -21.86 -11.03 19.75
C PRO A 164 -22.92 -11.65 18.84
N GLU A 165 -22.63 -12.83 18.26
CA GLU A 165 -23.48 -13.55 17.29
C GLU A 165 -24.92 -13.88 17.76
N ASN A 166 -25.27 -13.52 19.00
CA ASN A 166 -26.57 -13.84 19.65
C ASN A 166 -27.22 -12.64 20.34
N SER A 167 -27.08 -11.43 19.86
CA SER A 167 -27.81 -10.26 20.38
C SER A 167 -28.91 -9.80 19.43
#